data_7ca2dacdae3369995bb6b9a5e6978cdd
#
_entry.id   7ca2dacdae3369995bb6b9a5e6978cdd
#
_cell.length_a   1.000
_cell.length_b   1.000
_cell.length_c   1.000
_cell.angle_alpha   90.00
_cell.angle_beta   90.00
_cell.angle_gamma   90.00
#
_symmetry.space_group_name_H-M   'P 1'
#
loop_
_entity.id
_entity.type
_entity.pdbx_description
1 polymer ?
#
loop_
_entity_poly.entity_id
_entity_poly.type
_entity_poly.pdbx_seq_one_letter_code
_entity_poly.pdbx_strand_id
1 'polypeptide(L)'
;MSRLRIAPPAGKWRRPTTMGRTLAAMVGLVTLSLVIPASAQQQPVDPTWLAFDTAAKTVRFQLIAGLTGLNGALNFNGFRDGGLTLVVPVGWMTEVAFRNHNGMLPHSAEVIAQQTPLPTQSVDPAIARAFTFQLSAGLRSEATDVMRFAAQPAGEYLIFCGVPGHGAAGMWIRLGVSATAKTPALLLTPPAPSS
;
A
#
# COMPACT_ATOMS: atom_id res chain seq x y z
N MET A 1 -84.34 -22.26 19.09
CA MET A 1 -85.37 -21.69 18.23
C MET A 1 -84.79 -21.50 16.85
N SER A 2 -85.40 -22.13 15.90
CA SER A 2 -85.36 -22.20 14.45
C SER A 2 -84.06 -21.77 13.69
N ARG A 3 -83.40 -22.81 13.14
CA ARG A 3 -82.40 -22.75 12.13
C ARG A 3 -83.06 -22.64 10.74
N LEU A 4 -82.70 -21.59 10.00
CA LEU A 4 -83.08 -21.51 8.57
C LEU A 4 -81.86 -21.91 7.75
N ARG A 5 -81.90 -22.99 6.99
CA ARG A 5 -80.92 -23.44 6.02
C ARG A 5 -81.41 -22.97 4.64
N ILE A 6 -80.59 -22.20 3.97
CA ILE A 6 -80.77 -21.78 2.57
C ILE A 6 -79.77 -22.58 1.74
N ALA A 7 -80.25 -23.34 0.77
CA ALA A 7 -79.45 -24.05 -0.21
C ALA A 7 -79.00 -23.14 -1.37
N PRO A 8 -77.76 -23.35 -1.94
CA PRO A 8 -77.30 -22.56 -3.08
C PRO A 8 -77.84 -23.12 -4.41
N PRO A 9 -78.04 -22.26 -5.43
CA PRO A 9 -78.47 -22.64 -6.75
C PRO A 9 -77.36 -23.31 -7.58
N ALA A 10 -77.77 -24.27 -8.44
CA ALA A 10 -76.94 -25.01 -9.37
C ALA A 10 -76.42 -24.11 -10.51
N GLY A 11 -75.09 -23.86 -10.54
CA GLY A 11 -74.41 -23.19 -11.61
C GLY A 11 -73.86 -24.13 -12.68
N LYS A 12 -74.15 -23.83 -13.93
CA LYS A 12 -73.83 -24.63 -15.13
C LYS A 12 -72.32 -24.70 -15.34
N TRP A 13 -71.77 -25.91 -15.44
CA TRP A 13 -70.39 -26.15 -15.83
C TRP A 13 -70.10 -25.77 -17.29
N ARG A 14 -69.30 -24.74 -17.56
CA ARG A 14 -68.75 -24.52 -18.88
C ARG A 14 -67.38 -25.19 -18.95
N ARG A 15 -67.18 -25.97 -20.01
CA ARG A 15 -65.86 -26.62 -20.29
C ARG A 15 -64.86 -25.54 -20.69
N PRO A 16 -63.61 -25.60 -20.17
CA PRO A 16 -62.54 -24.69 -20.60
C PRO A 16 -62.02 -25.17 -21.96
N THR A 17 -62.00 -24.25 -22.93
CA THR A 17 -61.26 -24.36 -24.19
C THR A 17 -59.77 -24.43 -23.94
N THR A 18 -59.15 -25.40 -24.55
CA THR A 18 -57.68 -25.61 -24.56
C THR A 18 -57.00 -24.42 -25.24
N MET A 19 -56.39 -23.58 -24.43
CA MET A 19 -55.55 -22.52 -24.88
C MET A 19 -54.11 -23.04 -24.98
N GLY A 20 -53.56 -23.07 -26.22
CA GLY A 20 -52.22 -23.54 -26.53
C GLY A 20 -51.18 -22.77 -25.73
N ARG A 21 -50.32 -23.50 -24.99
CA ARG A 21 -49.16 -22.96 -24.31
C ARG A 21 -48.06 -22.78 -25.34
N THR A 22 -47.88 -21.55 -25.85
CA THR A 22 -46.66 -21.15 -26.49
C THR A 22 -45.57 -21.03 -25.43
N LEU A 23 -44.59 -21.96 -25.42
CA LEU A 23 -43.35 -21.81 -24.67
C LEU A 23 -42.53 -20.69 -25.32
N ALA A 24 -42.54 -19.53 -24.72
CA ALA A 24 -41.53 -18.50 -24.99
C ALA A 24 -40.24 -18.92 -24.32
N ALA A 25 -39.29 -19.44 -25.09
CA ALA A 25 -37.94 -19.69 -24.60
C ALA A 25 -37.28 -18.34 -24.34
N MET A 26 -37.20 -17.94 -23.07
CA MET A 26 -36.31 -16.81 -22.67
C MET A 26 -34.86 -17.29 -22.74
N VAL A 27 -34.16 -16.91 -23.79
CA VAL A 27 -32.70 -16.99 -23.87
C VAL A 27 -32.17 -15.92 -22.92
N GLY A 28 -31.85 -16.32 -21.70
CA GLY A 28 -31.16 -15.45 -20.75
C GLY A 28 -29.74 -15.20 -21.27
N LEU A 29 -29.48 -14.00 -21.75
CA LEU A 29 -28.12 -13.54 -22.08
C LEU A 29 -27.36 -13.37 -20.76
N VAL A 30 -26.61 -14.40 -20.37
CA VAL A 30 -25.66 -14.28 -19.25
C VAL A 30 -24.48 -13.42 -19.73
N THR A 31 -24.55 -12.13 -19.43
CA THR A 31 -23.40 -11.25 -19.61
C THR A 31 -22.36 -11.61 -18.55
N LEU A 32 -21.34 -12.37 -18.95
CA LEU A 32 -20.17 -12.61 -18.14
C LEU A 32 -19.42 -11.28 -18.01
N SER A 33 -19.68 -10.55 -16.93
CA SER A 33 -18.88 -9.36 -16.60
C SER A 33 -17.49 -9.84 -16.25
N LEU A 34 -16.54 -9.68 -17.19
CA LEU A 34 -15.12 -9.78 -16.91
C LEU A 34 -14.79 -8.70 -15.87
N VAL A 35 -14.70 -9.10 -14.61
CA VAL A 35 -14.05 -8.29 -13.58
C VAL A 35 -12.58 -8.27 -13.94
N ILE A 36 -12.14 -7.27 -14.71
CA ILE A 36 -10.73 -6.96 -14.90
C ILE A 36 -10.27 -6.51 -13.51
N PRO A 37 -9.34 -7.22 -12.84
CA PRO A 37 -8.77 -6.71 -11.61
C PRO A 37 -8.22 -5.32 -11.96
N ALA A 38 -8.64 -4.30 -11.22
CA ALA A 38 -8.01 -3.00 -11.29
C ALA A 38 -6.54 -3.24 -10.95
N SER A 39 -5.70 -3.29 -11.99
CA SER A 39 -4.26 -3.25 -11.82
C SER A 39 -4.00 -2.02 -10.98
N ALA A 40 -3.63 -2.22 -9.72
CA ALA A 40 -3.18 -1.12 -8.88
C ALA A 40 -2.14 -0.39 -9.72
N GLN A 41 -2.46 0.84 -10.16
CA GLN A 41 -1.55 1.62 -11.00
C GLN A 41 -0.28 1.81 -10.17
N GLN A 42 0.73 1.05 -10.52
CA GLN A 42 2.01 1.11 -9.85
C GLN A 42 2.60 2.47 -10.16
N GLN A 43 2.82 3.27 -9.13
CA GLN A 43 3.45 4.58 -9.25
C GLN A 43 4.78 4.40 -10.01
N PRO A 44 5.05 5.16 -11.10
CA PRO A 44 6.33 5.09 -11.76
C PRO A 44 7.43 5.59 -10.82
N VAL A 45 8.61 4.96 -10.87
CA VAL A 45 9.78 5.41 -10.15
C VAL A 45 10.32 6.66 -10.85
N ASP A 46 10.34 7.78 -10.14
CA ASP A 46 10.97 9.00 -10.66
C ASP A 46 12.49 8.87 -10.50
N PRO A 47 13.26 8.90 -11.61
CA PRO A 47 14.70 8.77 -11.56
C PRO A 47 15.38 9.92 -10.81
N THR A 48 14.73 11.07 -10.66
CA THR A 48 15.29 12.22 -9.93
C THR A 48 15.36 12.01 -8.42
N TRP A 49 14.67 10.99 -7.89
CA TRP A 49 14.75 10.67 -6.46
C TRP A 49 16.10 10.11 -6.04
N LEU A 50 16.89 9.60 -6.98
CA LEU A 50 18.17 8.97 -6.70
C LEU A 50 19.31 9.66 -7.46
N ALA A 51 20.29 10.14 -6.72
CA ALA A 51 21.56 10.62 -7.28
C ALA A 51 22.73 9.96 -6.54
N PHE A 52 23.83 9.70 -7.22
CA PHE A 52 25.01 9.10 -6.59
C PHE A 52 26.31 9.49 -7.30
N ASP A 53 27.40 9.40 -6.56
CA ASP A 53 28.77 9.55 -7.05
C ASP A 53 29.55 8.27 -6.71
N THR A 54 29.97 7.56 -7.76
CA THR A 54 30.72 6.30 -7.62
C THR A 54 32.14 6.50 -7.12
N ALA A 55 32.78 7.63 -7.47
CA ALA A 55 34.14 7.93 -7.03
C ALA A 55 34.17 8.30 -5.54
N ALA A 56 33.21 9.12 -5.10
CA ALA A 56 33.04 9.49 -3.71
C ALA A 56 32.35 8.41 -2.86
N LYS A 57 31.75 7.39 -3.48
CA LYS A 57 30.91 6.38 -2.81
C LYS A 57 29.79 7.01 -1.98
N THR A 58 29.09 7.95 -2.56
CA THR A 58 27.97 8.65 -1.92
C THR A 58 26.69 8.44 -2.71
N VAL A 59 25.58 8.38 -1.98
CA VAL A 59 24.22 8.30 -2.55
C VAL A 59 23.32 9.29 -1.83
N ARG A 60 22.45 9.94 -2.61
CA ARG A 60 21.38 10.80 -2.11
C ARG A 60 20.04 10.27 -2.61
N PHE A 61 19.14 10.04 -1.69
CA PHE A 61 17.79 9.60 -1.96
C PHE A 61 16.77 10.63 -1.42
N GLN A 62 15.83 11.04 -2.27
CA GLN A 62 14.72 11.90 -1.86
C GLN A 62 13.59 11.03 -1.34
N LEU A 63 13.31 11.10 -0.04
CA LEU A 63 12.24 10.37 0.63
C LEU A 63 11.07 11.30 0.90
N ILE A 64 9.97 11.11 0.19
CA ILE A 64 8.80 11.97 0.25
C ILE A 64 7.66 11.23 0.96
N ALA A 65 7.34 11.63 2.17
CA ALA A 65 6.22 11.09 2.93
C ALA A 65 4.90 11.68 2.44
N GLY A 66 3.89 10.82 2.23
CA GLY A 66 2.55 11.25 1.82
C GLY A 66 2.49 11.87 0.43
N LEU A 67 3.36 11.43 -0.51
CA LEU A 67 3.40 11.97 -1.87
C LEU A 67 2.06 11.81 -2.61
N THR A 68 1.31 10.76 -2.33
CA THR A 68 0.01 10.48 -2.94
C THR A 68 -1.04 10.19 -1.88
N GLY A 69 -2.33 10.20 -2.28
CA GLY A 69 -3.44 9.78 -1.40
C GLY A 69 -3.50 8.26 -1.12
N LEU A 70 -2.59 7.47 -1.70
CA LEU A 70 -2.55 6.03 -1.48
C LEU A 70 -2.42 5.70 0.01
N ASN A 71 -3.23 4.73 0.47
CA ASN A 71 -3.26 4.28 1.87
C ASN A 71 -3.55 5.43 2.88
N GLY A 72 -4.40 6.38 2.52
CA GLY A 72 -4.67 7.55 3.37
C GLY A 72 -3.44 8.45 3.54
N ALA A 73 -2.60 8.52 2.52
CA ALA A 73 -1.30 9.19 2.48
C ALA A 73 -0.22 8.56 3.39
N LEU A 74 -0.44 7.36 3.92
CA LEU A 74 0.57 6.56 4.62
C LEU A 74 1.47 5.83 3.61
N ASN A 75 2.32 6.60 2.92
CA ASN A 75 3.23 6.08 1.91
C ASN A 75 4.53 6.88 1.86
N PHE A 76 5.57 6.28 1.33
CA PHE A 76 6.82 6.95 0.94
C PHE A 76 6.96 6.92 -0.57
N ASN A 77 7.16 8.07 -1.21
CA ASN A 77 7.28 8.23 -2.66
C ASN A 77 6.09 7.62 -3.44
N GLY A 78 4.90 7.53 -2.81
CA GLY A 78 3.73 6.87 -3.37
C GLY A 78 3.74 5.33 -3.25
N PHE A 79 4.68 4.74 -2.52
CA PHE A 79 4.78 3.29 -2.27
C PHE A 79 4.49 2.95 -0.81
N ARG A 80 3.96 1.75 -0.61
CA ARG A 80 3.65 1.14 0.69
C ARG A 80 4.08 -0.33 0.70
N ASP A 81 4.08 -0.95 1.88
CA ASP A 81 4.30 -2.40 2.06
C ASP A 81 5.53 -2.94 1.31
N GLY A 82 6.60 -2.15 1.28
CA GLY A 82 7.84 -2.52 0.62
C GLY A 82 7.77 -2.51 -0.91
N GLY A 83 6.81 -1.81 -1.52
CA GLY A 83 6.66 -1.71 -2.98
C GLY A 83 7.81 -1.02 -3.71
N LEU A 84 8.67 -0.31 -2.99
CA LEU A 84 9.90 0.29 -3.49
C LEU A 84 11.09 -0.24 -2.68
N THR A 85 12.21 -0.52 -3.34
CA THR A 85 13.47 -0.89 -2.70
C THR A 85 14.56 0.10 -3.12
N LEU A 86 15.17 0.77 -2.15
CA LEU A 86 16.45 1.46 -2.32
C LEU A 86 17.58 0.46 -2.11
N VAL A 87 18.38 0.19 -3.13
CA VAL A 87 19.59 -0.62 -3.03
C VAL A 87 20.80 0.29 -2.90
N VAL A 88 21.65 0.04 -1.91
CA VAL A 88 22.88 0.81 -1.68
C VAL A 88 24.04 -0.17 -1.49
N PRO A 89 25.19 0.03 -2.18
CA PRO A 89 26.37 -0.79 -1.91
C PRO A 89 26.87 -0.62 -0.46
N VAL A 90 27.30 -1.70 0.15
CA VAL A 90 27.83 -1.67 1.53
C VAL A 90 28.98 -0.66 1.67
N GLY A 91 28.97 0.08 2.77
CA GLY A 91 29.98 1.08 3.11
C GLY A 91 29.83 2.45 2.43
N TRP A 92 28.83 2.63 1.56
CA TRP A 92 28.58 3.93 0.95
C TRP A 92 27.94 4.89 1.97
N MET A 93 28.35 6.17 1.90
CA MET A 93 27.68 7.23 2.64
C MET A 93 26.33 7.54 2.01
N THR A 94 25.28 7.38 2.80
CA THR A 94 23.90 7.55 2.35
C THR A 94 23.32 8.81 2.99
N GLU A 95 22.82 9.72 2.15
CA GLU A 95 22.01 10.84 2.54
C GLU A 95 20.58 10.59 2.10
N VAL A 96 19.65 10.54 3.05
CA VAL A 96 18.22 10.50 2.77
C VAL A 96 17.63 11.86 3.10
N ALA A 97 17.26 12.60 2.06
CA ALA A 97 16.62 13.90 2.17
C ALA A 97 15.09 13.68 2.35
N PHE A 98 14.64 13.73 3.59
CA PHE A 98 13.23 13.55 3.94
C PHE A 98 12.43 14.84 3.76
N ARG A 99 11.21 14.71 3.23
CA ARG A 99 10.19 15.77 3.21
C ARG A 99 8.83 15.18 3.54
N ASN A 100 8.12 15.79 4.47
CA ASN A 100 6.69 15.49 4.66
C ASN A 100 5.86 16.34 3.70
N HIS A 101 5.31 15.71 2.66
CA HIS A 101 4.42 16.34 1.66
C HIS A 101 2.94 16.21 2.03
N ASN A 102 2.62 15.50 3.11
CA ASN A 102 1.24 15.36 3.56
C ASN A 102 0.76 16.67 4.22
N GLY A 103 -0.37 17.19 3.72
CA GLY A 103 -0.96 18.44 4.24
C GLY A 103 -1.54 18.35 5.65
N MET A 104 -1.73 17.14 6.22
CA MET A 104 -2.48 16.95 7.46
C MET A 104 -1.73 16.13 8.53
N LEU A 105 -1.10 15.02 8.13
CA LEU A 105 -0.50 14.07 9.06
C LEU A 105 0.99 14.31 9.25
N PRO A 106 1.51 14.17 10.50
CA PRO A 106 2.94 14.14 10.73
C PRO A 106 3.53 12.80 10.27
N HIS A 107 4.76 12.82 9.78
CA HIS A 107 5.49 11.62 9.39
C HIS A 107 6.94 11.68 9.83
N SER A 108 7.55 10.52 9.99
CA SER A 108 8.97 10.36 10.29
C SER A 108 9.57 9.24 9.43
N ALA A 109 10.87 9.03 9.52
CA ALA A 109 11.52 7.90 8.90
C ALA A 109 12.66 7.39 9.76
N GLU A 110 12.80 6.08 9.85
CA GLU A 110 13.90 5.39 10.48
C GLU A 110 14.25 4.11 9.72
N VAL A 111 15.49 3.68 9.79
CA VAL A 111 15.91 2.39 9.23
C VAL A 111 15.87 1.36 10.33
N ILE A 112 14.99 0.38 10.20
CA ILE A 112 14.82 -0.71 11.17
C ILE A 112 15.19 -2.06 10.55
N ALA A 113 15.53 -3.04 11.40
CA ALA A 113 15.65 -4.43 10.97
C ALA A 113 14.30 -4.97 10.49
N GLN A 114 14.33 -5.89 9.53
CA GLN A 114 13.10 -6.61 9.18
C GLN A 114 12.64 -7.46 10.36
N GLN A 115 11.37 -7.36 10.70
CA GLN A 115 10.76 -8.14 11.77
C GLN A 115 9.29 -8.43 11.51
N THR A 116 8.79 -9.48 12.11
CA THR A 116 7.38 -9.91 12.04
C THR A 116 6.92 -10.27 13.45
N PRO A 117 5.82 -9.69 13.94
CA PRO A 117 5.02 -8.62 13.31
C PRO A 117 5.79 -7.29 13.21
N LEU A 118 5.32 -6.40 12.31
CA LEU A 118 5.86 -5.04 12.24
C LEU A 118 5.59 -4.28 13.54
N PRO A 119 6.49 -3.39 13.98
CA PRO A 119 6.28 -2.60 15.18
C PRO A 119 5.12 -1.59 14.95
N THR A 120 4.43 -1.25 16.03
CA THR A 120 3.32 -0.28 15.99
C THR A 120 3.78 1.16 16.25
N GLN A 121 5.04 1.36 16.55
CA GLN A 121 5.67 2.65 16.84
C GLN A 121 7.15 2.59 16.51
N SER A 122 7.89 3.70 16.68
CA SER A 122 9.34 3.74 16.50
C SER A 122 10.06 2.73 17.41
N VAL A 123 11.15 2.18 16.90
CA VAL A 123 12.06 1.27 17.60
C VAL A 123 13.50 1.77 17.47
N ASP A 124 14.45 1.09 18.09
CA ASP A 124 15.86 1.42 17.92
C ASP A 124 16.30 1.24 16.46
N PRO A 125 16.87 2.28 15.82
CA PRO A 125 17.32 2.19 14.45
C PRO A 125 18.41 1.12 14.28
N ALA A 126 18.25 0.26 13.26
CA ALA A 126 19.20 -0.81 12.96
C ALA A 126 20.53 -0.30 12.39
N ILE A 127 20.55 0.92 11.86
CA ILE A 127 21.75 1.60 11.36
C ILE A 127 21.89 2.93 12.10
N ALA A 128 23.05 3.16 12.69
CA ALA A 128 23.32 4.37 13.47
C ALA A 128 23.08 5.65 12.61
N ARG A 129 22.35 6.62 13.17
CA ARG A 129 22.03 7.91 12.54
C ARG A 129 21.08 7.82 11.33
N ALA A 130 20.52 6.66 11.07
CA ALA A 130 19.57 6.44 9.97
C ALA A 130 18.12 6.69 10.42
N PHE A 131 17.86 7.89 10.94
CA PHE A 131 16.53 8.31 11.41
C PHE A 131 16.35 9.82 11.35
N THR A 132 15.11 10.26 11.19
CA THR A 132 14.69 11.66 11.27
C THR A 132 14.49 12.10 12.72
N PHE A 133 14.52 13.39 12.95
CA PHE A 133 14.15 13.97 14.24
C PHE A 133 12.67 13.68 14.58
N GLN A 134 12.35 13.56 15.87
CA GLN A 134 10.98 13.36 16.39
C GLN A 134 10.27 12.10 15.84
N LEU A 135 10.87 10.94 15.96
CA LEU A 135 10.34 9.69 15.39
C LEU A 135 8.87 9.43 15.73
N SER A 136 8.49 9.48 17.01
CA SER A 136 7.11 9.18 17.43
C SER A 136 6.13 10.34 17.18
N ALA A 137 6.56 11.59 17.32
CA ALA A 137 5.71 12.75 17.04
C ALA A 137 5.59 13.03 15.53
N GLY A 138 6.62 12.68 14.78
CA GLY A 138 6.76 13.00 13.36
C GLY A 138 7.02 14.47 13.07
N LEU A 139 7.48 14.74 11.87
CA LEU A 139 7.63 16.09 11.34
C LEU A 139 6.30 16.54 10.72
N ARG A 140 5.92 17.78 10.97
CA ARG A 140 4.68 18.38 10.44
C ARG A 140 4.73 18.51 8.90
N SER A 141 3.60 18.85 8.32
CA SER A 141 3.47 19.16 6.89
C SER A 141 4.56 20.11 6.42
N GLU A 142 5.10 19.83 5.23
CA GLU A 142 6.16 20.54 4.53
C GLU A 142 7.51 20.62 5.27
N ALA A 143 7.62 20.05 6.47
CA ALA A 143 8.90 19.99 7.16
C ALA A 143 9.86 19.01 6.45
N THR A 144 11.14 19.34 6.55
CA THR A 144 12.23 18.55 5.97
C THR A 144 13.24 18.15 7.02
N ASP A 145 13.94 17.05 6.77
CA ASP A 145 15.08 16.59 7.58
C ASP A 145 16.05 15.80 6.72
N VAL A 146 17.24 15.51 7.23
CA VAL A 146 18.26 14.76 6.50
C VAL A 146 18.90 13.71 7.40
N MET A 147 18.72 12.44 7.03
CA MET A 147 19.45 11.32 7.63
C MET A 147 20.78 11.14 6.89
N ARG A 148 21.89 11.00 7.64
CA ARG A 148 23.21 10.71 7.07
C ARG A 148 23.85 9.55 7.81
N PHE A 149 24.08 8.46 7.10
CA PHE A 149 24.62 7.23 7.68
C PHE A 149 25.51 6.47 6.69
N ALA A 150 26.41 5.63 7.21
CA ALA A 150 27.10 4.65 6.40
C ALA A 150 26.17 3.44 6.20
N ALA A 151 25.96 3.01 4.97
CA ALA A 151 25.15 1.84 4.66
C ALA A 151 25.88 0.56 5.08
N GLN A 152 25.74 0.19 6.33
CA GLN A 152 26.37 -1.02 6.92
C GLN A 152 25.69 -1.43 8.24
N PRO A 153 25.75 -2.75 8.58
CA PRO A 153 26.30 -3.84 7.78
C PRO A 153 25.44 -4.18 6.55
N ALA A 154 25.95 -5.05 5.66
CA ALA A 154 25.14 -5.59 4.57
C ALA A 154 23.93 -6.36 5.12
N GLY A 155 22.78 -6.20 4.48
CA GLY A 155 21.53 -6.81 4.94
C GLY A 155 20.29 -6.14 4.34
N GLU A 156 19.14 -6.68 4.72
CA GLU A 156 17.84 -6.17 4.32
C GLU A 156 17.20 -5.44 5.50
N TYR A 157 16.75 -4.23 5.24
CA TYR A 157 16.17 -3.32 6.22
C TYR A 157 14.85 -2.72 5.70
N LEU A 158 14.15 -2.02 6.57
CA LEU A 158 12.98 -1.21 6.22
C LEU A 158 13.29 0.27 6.49
N ILE A 159 12.91 1.14 5.57
CA ILE A 159 12.71 2.56 5.86
C ILE A 159 11.25 2.69 6.30
N PHE A 160 11.04 2.95 7.57
CA PHE A 160 9.79 2.77 8.30
C PHE A 160 9.33 4.10 8.92
N CYS A 161 8.02 4.37 8.92
CA CYS A 161 7.49 5.52 9.62
C CYS A 161 7.28 5.19 11.10
N GLY A 162 8.01 5.86 11.99
CA GLY A 162 7.97 5.64 13.44
C GLY A 162 6.78 6.29 14.16
N VAL A 163 5.95 7.09 13.47
CA VAL A 163 4.71 7.64 14.04
C VAL A 163 3.78 6.47 14.39
N PRO A 164 3.20 6.42 15.62
CA PRO A 164 2.38 5.30 16.05
C PRO A 164 1.29 4.89 15.05
N GLY A 165 1.26 3.61 14.71
CA GLY A 165 0.31 3.00 13.77
C GLY A 165 0.68 3.14 12.29
N HIS A 166 1.44 4.15 11.87
CA HIS A 166 1.69 4.42 10.45
C HIS A 166 2.48 3.30 9.76
N GLY A 167 3.60 2.90 10.34
CA GLY A 167 4.44 1.83 9.80
C GLY A 167 3.70 0.50 9.77
N ALA A 168 3.00 0.14 10.86
CA ALA A 168 2.19 -1.08 10.93
C ALA A 168 1.03 -1.07 9.90
N ALA A 169 0.52 0.12 9.54
CA ALA A 169 -0.48 0.29 8.48
C ALA A 169 0.12 0.29 7.06
N GLY A 170 1.39 -0.09 6.90
CA GLY A 170 2.05 -0.25 5.60
C GLY A 170 2.93 0.93 5.17
N MET A 171 3.13 1.95 6.00
CA MET A 171 4.00 3.08 5.63
C MET A 171 5.48 2.73 5.80
N TRP A 172 6.00 1.95 4.86
CA TRP A 172 7.39 1.55 4.77
C TRP A 172 7.79 1.13 3.35
N ILE A 173 9.07 1.28 3.05
CA ILE A 173 9.75 0.79 1.86
C ILE A 173 10.99 -0.01 2.27
N ARG A 174 11.64 -0.70 1.32
CA ARG A 174 12.81 -1.54 1.61
C ARG A 174 14.11 -0.76 1.43
N LEU A 175 15.11 -1.12 2.23
CA LEU A 175 16.51 -0.74 2.03
C LEU A 175 17.36 -2.01 1.99
N GLY A 176 17.92 -2.31 0.82
CA GLY A 176 18.91 -3.39 0.66
C GLY A 176 20.34 -2.82 0.70
N VAL A 177 21.07 -3.12 1.76
CA VAL A 177 22.50 -2.82 1.83
C VAL A 177 23.27 -4.00 1.23
N SER A 178 23.71 -3.84 -0.02
CA SER A 178 24.23 -4.94 -0.84
C SER A 178 25.74 -5.06 -0.81
N ALA A 179 26.24 -6.28 -0.51
CA ALA A 179 27.66 -6.60 -0.61
C ALA A 179 28.13 -6.77 -2.08
N THR A 180 27.23 -6.96 -3.03
CA THR A 180 27.54 -7.27 -4.43
C THR A 180 27.22 -6.16 -5.40
N ALA A 181 26.27 -5.28 -5.10
CA ALA A 181 25.94 -4.14 -5.93
C ALA A 181 27.14 -3.23 -6.13
N LYS A 182 27.29 -2.69 -7.34
CA LYS A 182 28.36 -1.75 -7.70
C LYS A 182 27.89 -0.30 -7.65
N THR A 183 26.60 -0.08 -7.88
CA THR A 183 25.96 1.24 -7.86
C THR A 183 24.63 1.17 -7.14
N PRO A 184 24.15 2.28 -6.56
CA PRO A 184 22.79 2.37 -6.02
C PRO A 184 21.73 2.22 -7.09
N ALA A 185 20.55 1.74 -6.67
CA ALA A 185 19.40 1.60 -7.56
C ALA A 185 18.07 1.76 -6.80
N LEU A 186 17.02 2.17 -7.52
CA LEU A 186 15.63 2.07 -7.06
C LEU A 186 14.95 0.95 -7.85
N LEU A 187 14.37 0.01 -7.15
CA LEU A 187 13.70 -1.17 -7.73
C LEU A 187 12.25 -1.22 -7.29
N LEU A 188 11.36 -1.49 -8.24
CA LEU A 188 9.99 -1.88 -7.90
C LEU A 188 10.01 -3.29 -7.32
N THR A 189 9.39 -3.46 -6.19
CA THR A 189 9.25 -4.75 -5.52
C THR A 189 7.77 -5.08 -5.45
N PRO A 190 7.34 -6.27 -5.88
CA PRO A 190 5.96 -6.68 -5.67
C PRO A 190 5.61 -6.52 -4.17
N PRO A 191 4.43 -5.99 -3.84
CA PRO A 191 4.00 -5.93 -2.45
C PRO A 191 4.00 -7.34 -1.85
N ALA A 192 4.35 -7.45 -0.57
CA ALA A 192 4.23 -8.71 0.14
C ALA A 192 2.78 -9.19 0.07
N PRO A 193 2.51 -10.50 -0.13
CA PRO A 193 1.16 -11.01 -0.12
C PRO A 193 0.51 -10.64 1.21
N SER A 194 -0.70 -10.09 1.12
CA SER A 194 -1.52 -9.81 2.30
C SER A 194 -1.82 -11.13 3.03
N SER A 195 -1.35 -11.23 4.25
CA SER A 195 -1.65 -12.35 5.16
C SER A 195 -3.09 -12.33 5.62
#